data_b6dc8c23a0b597f33a582a342ecac89e
#
_entry.id   b6dc8c23a0b597f33a582a342ecac89e
#
_cell.length_a   1.000
_cell.length_b   1.000
_cell.length_c   1.000
_cell.angle_alpha   90.00
_cell.angle_beta   90.00
_cell.angle_gamma   90.00
#
_symmetry.space_group_name_H-M   'P 1'
#
loop_
_entity.id
_entity.type
_entity.pdbx_description
1 polymer ?
#
loop_
_entity_poly.entity_id
_entity_poly.type
_entity_poly.pdbx_seq_one_letter_code
_entity_poly.pdbx_strand_id
1 'polypeptide(L)'
;MKKINMKGMRKLSITATAMVAAAVMALAGCGSSNSSSSSSSSASTSGTKTSKFVLGGLWPETGSLAYLAPPELAAEKLAVKDINDAGGVLGNKITTVDADTSDADHADQNTSAAQSVLSKNPSFIIGPASSSVVKNTYKSITSQNIPMLSMGATSAGFSGLSDYFFRTVAPDTVQGAVMGNLIAQDGVQKLAIAVFNDEYGTSLRDVVVKTVEDAGVN
;
A
#
# COMPACT_ATOMS: atom_id res chain seq x y z
N MET A 1 -31.28 16.61 22.84
CA MET A 1 -30.18 15.67 23.25
C MET A 1 -30.82 14.32 23.60
N LYS A 2 -30.73 13.35 22.72
CA LYS A 2 -31.29 12.01 22.86
C LYS A 2 -30.15 11.04 23.19
N LYS A 3 -30.18 10.50 24.45
CA LYS A 3 -29.15 9.55 24.90
C LYS A 3 -29.36 8.20 24.20
N ILE A 4 -28.31 7.74 23.49
CA ILE A 4 -28.29 6.42 22.90
C ILE A 4 -27.85 5.41 23.95
N ASN A 5 -28.73 4.45 24.23
CA ASN A 5 -28.54 3.40 25.23
C ASN A 5 -27.86 2.19 24.56
N MET A 6 -26.56 2.00 24.82
CA MET A 6 -25.82 0.82 24.39
C MET A 6 -25.89 -0.30 25.39
N LYS A 7 -26.91 -1.16 25.30
CA LYS A 7 -26.96 -2.45 25.99
C LYS A 7 -27.06 -3.55 24.93
N GLY A 8 -26.05 -4.36 24.78
CA GLY A 8 -26.16 -5.57 23.98
C GLY A 8 -24.86 -6.05 23.29
N MET A 9 -23.71 -6.02 23.96
CA MET A 9 -22.56 -6.79 23.48
C MET A 9 -22.63 -8.22 24.03
N ARG A 10 -23.10 -9.15 23.19
CA ARG A 10 -22.99 -10.59 23.45
C ARG A 10 -21.53 -11.02 23.30
N LYS A 11 -20.97 -11.52 24.40
CA LYS A 11 -19.66 -12.17 24.42
C LYS A 11 -19.77 -13.49 23.65
N LEU A 12 -19.07 -13.60 22.52
CA LEU A 12 -18.90 -14.84 21.79
C LEU A 12 -17.68 -15.55 22.36
N SER A 13 -17.90 -16.62 23.12
CA SER A 13 -16.84 -17.50 23.63
C SER A 13 -16.42 -18.45 22.51
N ILE A 14 -15.19 -18.36 22.04
CA ILE A 14 -14.59 -19.34 21.15
C ILE A 14 -13.83 -20.35 21.99
N THR A 15 -14.39 -21.55 22.12
CA THR A 15 -13.72 -22.73 22.68
C THR A 15 -12.86 -23.36 21.60
N ALA A 16 -11.55 -23.25 21.73
CA ALA A 16 -10.59 -23.95 20.87
C ALA A 16 -10.40 -25.37 21.39
N THR A 17 -10.84 -26.37 20.63
CA THR A 17 -10.55 -27.78 20.88
C THR A 17 -9.28 -28.17 20.11
N ALA A 18 -8.20 -28.41 20.83
CA ALA A 18 -6.96 -28.95 20.30
C ALA A 18 -7.10 -30.48 20.19
N MET A 19 -7.00 -31.04 18.99
CA MET A 19 -6.77 -32.49 18.78
C MET A 19 -5.33 -32.71 18.33
N VAL A 20 -4.55 -33.33 19.23
CA VAL A 20 -3.24 -33.87 18.95
C VAL A 20 -3.45 -35.30 18.45
N ALA A 21 -3.05 -35.63 17.23
CA ALA A 21 -2.91 -36.99 16.74
C ALA A 21 -1.43 -37.24 16.41
N ALA A 22 -0.76 -37.94 17.31
CA ALA A 22 0.57 -38.51 17.09
C ALA A 22 0.40 -39.90 16.44
N ALA A 23 0.94 -40.08 15.23
CA ALA A 23 1.10 -41.39 14.61
C ALA A 23 2.60 -41.69 14.47
N VAL A 24 3.09 -42.53 15.35
CA VAL A 24 4.42 -43.16 15.27
C VAL A 24 4.25 -44.46 14.48
N MET A 25 4.93 -44.58 13.33
CA MET A 25 5.14 -45.90 12.69
C MET A 25 6.64 -46.19 12.62
N ALA A 26 7.07 -47.07 13.49
CA ALA A 26 8.36 -47.72 13.40
C ALA A 26 8.22 -48.94 12.47
N LEU A 27 9.00 -49.00 11.39
CA LEU A 27 9.26 -50.23 10.68
C LEU A 27 10.74 -50.57 10.83
N ALA A 28 10.98 -51.62 11.61
CA ALA A 28 12.24 -52.30 11.64
C ALA A 28 12.29 -53.29 10.46
N GLY A 29 13.34 -53.24 9.67
CA GLY A 29 13.66 -54.18 8.61
C GLY A 29 15.14 -54.52 8.66
N CYS A 30 15.51 -55.67 9.20
CA CYS A 30 16.83 -56.26 9.11
C CYS A 30 17.07 -56.88 7.74
N GLY A 31 18.28 -56.74 7.20
CA GLY A 31 18.72 -57.51 6.04
C GLY A 31 20.12 -57.16 5.56
N SER A 32 21.10 -57.95 6.02
CA SER A 32 22.38 -58.42 5.42
C SER A 32 23.27 -57.47 4.57
N SER A 33 24.44 -57.29 5.12
CA SER A 33 25.81 -57.16 4.56
C SER A 33 25.99 -57.25 3.05
N ASN A 34 26.53 -56.20 2.42
CA ASN A 34 27.69 -56.30 1.54
C ASN A 34 28.41 -54.94 1.44
N SER A 35 29.72 -54.98 1.61
CA SER A 35 30.63 -53.86 1.61
C SER A 35 30.79 -53.27 0.19
N SER A 36 30.61 -51.99 0.00
CA SER A 36 31.26 -51.19 -1.04
C SER A 36 31.13 -49.72 -0.76
N SER A 37 32.28 -49.05 -0.58
CA SER A 37 32.63 -47.65 -0.76
C SER A 37 31.53 -46.60 -0.58
N SER A 38 31.60 -45.96 0.56
CA SER A 38 30.90 -44.69 0.89
C SER A 38 31.35 -43.53 0.03
N SER A 39 30.54 -43.19 -0.96
CA SER A 39 30.49 -41.82 -1.44
C SER A 39 29.42 -41.06 -0.64
N SER A 40 29.85 -40.30 0.31
CA SER A 40 29.01 -39.35 1.03
C SER A 40 28.58 -38.29 0.03
N SER A 41 27.41 -38.47 -0.57
CA SER A 41 26.69 -37.41 -1.23
C SER A 41 26.24 -36.46 -0.14
N SER A 42 27.04 -35.46 0.13
CA SER A 42 26.63 -34.22 0.81
C SER A 42 25.43 -33.69 0.01
N ALA A 43 24.22 -33.83 0.55
CA ALA A 43 23.09 -33.06 0.10
C ALA A 43 23.49 -31.61 0.20
N SER A 44 23.92 -31.03 -0.91
CA SER A 44 24.04 -29.60 -1.03
C SER A 44 22.65 -29.04 -0.82
N THR A 45 22.39 -28.59 0.39
CA THR A 45 21.29 -27.67 0.65
C THR A 45 21.60 -26.49 -0.26
N SER A 46 20.95 -26.42 -1.44
CA SER A 46 20.99 -25.25 -2.26
C SER A 46 20.43 -24.13 -1.39
N GLY A 47 21.34 -23.35 -0.82
CA GLY A 47 21.01 -22.19 -0.04
C GLY A 47 20.13 -21.31 -0.90
N THR A 48 18.85 -21.26 -0.59
CA THR A 48 17.94 -20.28 -1.14
C THR A 48 18.63 -18.95 -0.94
N LYS A 49 19.07 -18.31 -2.03
CA LYS A 49 19.61 -16.96 -1.97
C LYS A 49 18.51 -16.13 -1.33
N THR A 50 18.70 -15.78 -0.06
CA THR A 50 17.79 -14.88 0.64
C THR A 50 17.89 -13.54 -0.07
N SER A 51 16.91 -13.25 -0.93
CA SER A 51 16.82 -11.96 -1.58
C SER A 51 16.50 -10.92 -0.51
N LYS A 52 17.33 -9.88 -0.43
CA LYS A 52 17.07 -8.76 0.49
C LYS A 52 15.70 -8.16 0.16
N PHE A 53 14.90 -7.90 1.18
CA PHE A 53 13.66 -7.15 0.99
C PHE A 53 13.97 -5.67 1.19
N VAL A 54 13.89 -4.90 0.11
CA VAL A 54 14.08 -3.44 0.13
C VAL A 54 12.72 -2.78 -0.04
N LEU A 55 12.32 -1.97 0.91
CA LEU A 55 11.14 -1.13 0.85
C LEU A 55 11.55 0.24 0.33
N GLY A 56 10.94 0.70 -0.76
CA GLY A 56 11.09 2.06 -1.25
C GLY A 56 10.02 2.97 -0.65
N GLY A 57 10.39 4.15 -0.19
CA GLY A 57 9.50 5.19 0.27
C GLY A 57 9.54 6.41 -0.64
N LEU A 58 8.37 6.92 -1.04
CA LEU A 58 8.23 8.13 -1.84
C LEU A 58 7.37 9.13 -1.06
N TRP A 59 8.03 10.07 -0.39
CA TRP A 59 7.42 10.95 0.60
C TRP A 59 7.44 12.41 0.15
N PRO A 60 6.40 13.21 0.47
CA PRO A 60 6.37 14.64 0.16
C PRO A 60 7.08 15.45 1.27
N GLU A 61 8.41 15.31 1.40
CA GLU A 61 9.14 15.97 2.48
C GLU A 61 9.29 17.48 2.27
N THR A 62 9.15 17.94 1.03
CA THR A 62 9.13 19.36 0.65
C THR A 62 7.87 19.72 -0.13
N GLY A 63 7.68 21.03 -0.39
CA GLY A 63 6.53 21.53 -1.15
C GLY A 63 5.26 21.69 -0.31
N SER A 64 4.13 21.87 -0.98
CA SER A 64 2.82 22.17 -0.38
C SER A 64 2.25 21.06 0.50
N LEU A 65 2.70 19.83 0.31
CA LEU A 65 2.27 18.65 1.06
C LEU A 65 3.25 18.20 2.14
N ALA A 66 4.29 18.98 2.43
CA ALA A 66 5.35 18.62 3.38
C ALA A 66 4.84 18.26 4.79
N TYR A 67 3.69 18.77 5.18
CA TYR A 67 3.05 18.44 6.47
C TYR A 67 2.60 16.99 6.60
N LEU A 68 2.47 16.25 5.49
CA LEU A 68 2.11 14.83 5.49
C LEU A 68 3.30 13.91 5.77
N ALA A 69 4.50 14.29 5.37
CA ALA A 69 5.67 13.41 5.45
C ALA A 69 6.04 12.97 6.89
N PRO A 70 6.02 13.82 7.93
CA PRO A 70 6.40 13.37 9.27
C PRO A 70 5.57 12.21 9.82
N PRO A 71 4.22 12.21 9.78
CA PRO A 71 3.43 11.08 10.23
C PRO A 71 3.56 9.85 9.32
N GLU A 72 3.71 10.03 8.00
CA GLU A 72 3.90 8.94 7.04
C GLU A 72 5.22 8.20 7.30
N LEU A 73 6.33 8.93 7.43
CA LEU A 73 7.64 8.37 7.77
C LEU A 73 7.65 7.70 9.17
N ALA A 74 6.91 8.26 10.13
CA ALA A 74 6.80 7.64 11.45
C ALA A 74 6.05 6.31 11.38
N ALA A 75 4.98 6.23 10.59
CA ALA A 75 4.21 5.01 10.37
C ALA A 75 5.05 3.93 9.65
N GLU A 76 5.80 4.30 8.62
CA GLU A 76 6.73 3.40 7.95
C GLU A 76 7.76 2.82 8.92
N LYS A 77 8.47 3.68 9.66
CA LYS A 77 9.48 3.26 10.63
C LYS A 77 8.92 2.30 11.68
N LEU A 78 7.71 2.57 12.17
CA LEU A 78 7.03 1.69 13.12
C LEU A 78 6.71 0.34 12.47
N ALA A 79 6.10 0.33 11.29
CA ALA A 79 5.75 -0.90 10.59
C ALA A 79 6.98 -1.75 10.26
N VAL A 80 8.05 -1.12 9.75
CA VAL A 80 9.33 -1.80 9.46
C VAL A 80 9.94 -2.39 10.73
N LYS A 81 9.91 -1.64 11.83
CA LYS A 81 10.39 -2.14 13.12
C LYS A 81 9.60 -3.38 13.57
N ASP A 82 8.29 -3.30 13.56
CA ASP A 82 7.42 -4.39 14.04
C ASP A 82 7.57 -5.65 13.18
N ILE A 83 7.64 -5.50 11.85
CA ILE A 83 7.88 -6.63 10.94
C ILE A 83 9.27 -7.23 11.19
N ASN A 84 10.29 -6.39 11.35
CA ASN A 84 11.65 -6.84 11.59
C ASN A 84 11.82 -7.53 12.95
N ASP A 85 11.12 -7.07 13.99
CA ASP A 85 11.11 -7.71 15.31
C ASP A 85 10.39 -9.06 15.26
N ALA A 86 9.39 -9.20 14.41
CA ALA A 86 8.69 -10.47 14.14
C ALA A 86 9.47 -11.45 13.25
N GLY A 87 10.69 -11.11 12.82
CA GLY A 87 11.56 -11.99 12.02
C GLY A 87 11.69 -11.57 10.55
N GLY A 88 11.10 -10.46 10.14
CA GLY A 88 11.18 -9.92 8.79
C GLY A 88 10.28 -10.63 7.78
N VAL A 89 10.49 -10.34 6.51
CA VAL A 89 9.76 -10.96 5.39
C VAL A 89 10.55 -12.17 4.89
N LEU A 90 9.95 -13.34 4.94
CA LEU A 90 10.60 -14.60 4.56
C LEU A 90 11.97 -14.81 5.25
N GLY A 91 12.08 -14.41 6.51
CA GLY A 91 13.31 -14.49 7.29
C GLY A 91 14.35 -13.40 7.01
N ASN A 92 14.02 -12.42 6.17
CA ASN A 92 14.90 -11.28 5.87
C ASN A 92 14.37 -10.01 6.52
N LYS A 93 15.25 -9.25 7.14
CA LYS A 93 14.91 -7.92 7.63
C LYS A 93 14.65 -6.98 6.47
N ILE A 94 13.60 -6.16 6.59
CA ILE A 94 13.32 -5.06 5.68
C ILE A 94 14.37 -3.97 5.87
N THR A 95 14.90 -3.46 4.76
CA THR A 95 15.67 -2.21 4.71
C THR A 95 14.90 -1.18 3.91
N THR A 96 14.94 0.10 4.31
CA THR A 96 14.24 1.19 3.64
C THR A 96 15.17 2.02 2.77
N VAL A 97 14.61 2.58 1.71
CA VAL A 97 15.25 3.59 0.86
C VAL A 97 14.20 4.65 0.53
N ASP A 98 14.35 5.82 1.10
CA ASP A 98 13.40 6.90 1.02
C ASP A 98 13.88 8.00 0.09
N ALA A 99 12.95 8.70 -0.56
CA ALA A 99 13.22 9.88 -1.35
C ALA A 99 12.10 10.92 -1.25
N ASP A 100 12.49 12.19 -1.23
CA ASP A 100 11.58 13.33 -1.25
C ASP A 100 11.03 13.55 -2.66
N THR A 101 9.73 13.39 -2.79
CA THR A 101 9.03 13.61 -4.06
C THR A 101 8.63 15.05 -4.30
N SER A 102 8.65 15.89 -3.26
CA SER A 102 7.97 17.18 -3.30
C SER A 102 6.49 17.07 -3.68
N ASP A 103 5.94 17.98 -4.44
CA ASP A 103 4.52 18.10 -4.77
C ASP A 103 4.24 18.13 -6.29
N ALA A 104 3.02 18.52 -6.67
CA ALA A 104 2.55 18.56 -8.05
C ALA A 104 3.35 19.52 -8.95
N ASP A 105 3.90 20.59 -8.38
CA ASP A 105 4.59 21.64 -9.14
C ASP A 105 6.06 21.27 -9.46
N HIS A 106 6.55 20.16 -8.91
CA HIS A 106 7.95 19.72 -9.02
C HIS A 106 8.09 18.38 -9.75
N ALA A 107 7.56 18.28 -10.97
CA ALA A 107 7.52 17.05 -11.76
C ALA A 107 8.91 16.40 -11.97
N ASP A 108 9.96 17.20 -12.14
CA ASP A 108 11.33 16.71 -12.30
C ASP A 108 11.86 16.08 -11.00
N GLN A 109 11.52 16.64 -9.84
CA GLN A 109 11.85 16.06 -8.54
C GLN A 109 11.08 14.77 -8.30
N ASN A 110 9.79 14.72 -8.65
CA ASN A 110 8.99 13.49 -8.55
C ASN A 110 9.66 12.32 -9.29
N THR A 111 10.04 12.56 -10.55
CA THR A 111 10.66 11.52 -11.40
C THR A 111 12.05 11.15 -10.92
N SER A 112 12.86 12.12 -10.49
CA SER A 112 14.19 11.88 -9.94
C SER A 112 14.15 11.07 -8.65
N ALA A 113 13.21 11.37 -7.76
CA ALA A 113 12.98 10.61 -6.52
C ALA A 113 12.63 9.14 -6.83
N ALA A 114 11.68 8.91 -7.75
CA ALA A 114 11.33 7.55 -8.16
C ALA A 114 12.51 6.80 -8.75
N GLN A 115 13.31 7.42 -9.63
CA GLN A 115 14.51 6.81 -10.20
C GLN A 115 15.58 6.50 -9.15
N SER A 116 15.76 7.39 -8.16
CA SER A 116 16.68 7.18 -7.04
C SER A 116 16.32 5.91 -6.26
N VAL A 117 15.04 5.76 -5.90
CA VAL A 117 14.52 4.57 -5.20
C VAL A 117 14.66 3.33 -6.08
N LEU A 118 14.25 3.38 -7.34
CA LEU A 118 14.33 2.26 -8.29
C LEU A 118 15.76 1.75 -8.49
N SER A 119 16.75 2.64 -8.42
CA SER A 119 18.19 2.27 -8.54
C SER A 119 18.67 1.33 -7.42
N LYS A 120 17.91 1.21 -6.34
CA LYS A 120 18.20 0.33 -5.20
C LYS A 120 17.48 -1.02 -5.27
N ASN A 121 16.79 -1.29 -6.39
CA ASN A 121 16.04 -2.52 -6.65
C ASN A 121 15.02 -2.82 -5.52
N PRO A 122 14.05 -1.93 -5.27
CA PRO A 122 13.06 -2.15 -4.22
C PRO A 122 12.16 -3.35 -4.57
N SER A 123 11.78 -4.10 -3.55
CA SER A 123 10.81 -5.20 -3.67
C SER A 123 9.37 -4.69 -3.67
N PHE A 124 9.16 -3.51 -3.09
CA PHE A 124 7.86 -2.85 -2.93
C PHE A 124 8.08 -1.36 -2.72
N ILE A 125 7.13 -0.52 -3.15
CA ILE A 125 7.17 0.94 -2.93
C ILE A 125 5.92 1.37 -2.16
N ILE A 126 6.10 2.16 -1.09
CA ILE A 126 5.04 2.91 -0.40
C ILE A 126 5.10 4.36 -0.86
N GLY A 127 3.92 4.93 -1.13
CA GLY A 127 3.80 6.25 -1.72
C GLY A 127 3.68 6.19 -3.25
N PRO A 128 3.66 7.37 -3.91
CA PRO A 128 3.51 8.69 -3.30
C PRO A 128 2.09 8.97 -2.77
N ALA A 129 1.95 10.00 -1.93
CA ALA A 129 0.66 10.47 -1.42
C ALA A 129 -0.12 11.28 -2.44
N SER A 130 0.55 12.12 -3.22
CA SER A 130 -0.07 13.02 -4.21
C SER A 130 -0.53 12.28 -5.47
N SER A 131 -1.74 12.57 -5.94
CA SER A 131 -2.23 12.06 -7.23
C SER A 131 -1.37 12.50 -8.40
N SER A 132 -0.89 13.76 -8.42
CA SER A 132 0.00 14.25 -9.48
C SER A 132 1.34 13.50 -9.48
N VAL A 133 1.90 13.23 -8.31
CA VAL A 133 3.16 12.49 -8.20
C VAL A 133 2.98 11.03 -8.62
N VAL A 134 1.86 10.38 -8.26
CA VAL A 134 1.52 9.05 -8.79
C VAL A 134 1.48 9.08 -10.30
N LYS A 135 0.78 10.05 -10.91
CA LYS A 135 0.67 10.18 -12.37
C LYS A 135 2.03 10.29 -13.05
N ASN A 136 2.96 11.02 -12.43
CA ASN A 136 4.31 11.22 -12.96
C ASN A 136 5.24 10.01 -12.81
N THR A 137 4.97 9.11 -11.83
CA THR A 137 5.94 8.07 -11.42
C THR A 137 5.46 6.64 -11.64
N TYR A 138 4.14 6.36 -11.64
CA TYR A 138 3.63 4.99 -11.62
C TYR A 138 4.14 4.13 -12.79
N LYS A 139 4.25 4.68 -14.00
CA LYS A 139 4.69 3.92 -15.17
C LYS A 139 6.14 3.41 -15.02
N SER A 140 7.04 4.27 -14.53
CA SER A 140 8.44 3.90 -14.33
C SER A 140 8.62 2.83 -13.26
N ILE A 141 7.70 2.76 -12.28
CA ILE A 141 7.68 1.79 -11.20
C ILE A 141 7.03 0.48 -11.67
N THR A 142 5.79 0.56 -12.14
CA THR A 142 4.98 -0.64 -12.44
C THR A 142 5.44 -1.39 -13.68
N SER A 143 6.09 -0.72 -14.63
CA SER A 143 6.73 -1.38 -15.80
C SER A 143 7.89 -2.31 -15.43
N GLN A 144 8.42 -2.19 -14.21
CA GLN A 144 9.45 -3.09 -13.67
C GLN A 144 8.83 -4.22 -12.82
N ASN A 145 7.51 -4.39 -12.84
CA ASN A 145 6.74 -5.32 -12.02
C ASN A 145 6.95 -5.10 -10.51
N ILE A 146 7.20 -3.85 -10.10
CA ILE A 146 7.33 -3.48 -8.69
C ILE A 146 5.96 -3.00 -8.21
N PRO A 147 5.36 -3.68 -7.19
CA PRO A 147 4.12 -3.21 -6.60
C PRO A 147 4.32 -1.89 -5.88
N MET A 148 3.35 -0.98 -6.02
CA MET A 148 3.32 0.28 -5.30
C MET A 148 1.97 0.50 -4.62
N LEU A 149 2.00 1.07 -3.41
CA LEU A 149 0.82 1.35 -2.60
C LEU A 149 0.78 2.84 -2.24
N SER A 150 -0.18 3.56 -2.78
CA SER A 150 -0.43 4.95 -2.38
C SER A 150 -1.39 5.03 -1.19
N MET A 151 -1.05 5.85 -0.21
CA MET A 151 -1.91 6.12 0.95
C MET A 151 -2.82 7.34 0.74
N GLY A 152 -2.58 8.17 -0.28
CA GLY A 152 -3.26 9.45 -0.44
C GLY A 152 -3.78 9.79 -1.85
N ALA A 153 -3.36 9.05 -2.90
CA ALA A 153 -3.74 9.37 -4.28
C ALA A 153 -5.16 8.90 -4.60
N THR A 154 -6.09 9.84 -4.61
CA THR A 154 -7.53 9.58 -4.74
C THR A 154 -8.08 9.71 -6.16
N SER A 155 -7.33 10.25 -7.14
CA SER A 155 -7.83 10.52 -8.50
C SER A 155 -8.70 9.39 -9.03
N ALA A 156 -9.85 9.74 -9.59
CA ALA A 156 -10.83 8.80 -10.16
C ALA A 156 -10.22 7.95 -11.28
N GLY A 157 -9.27 8.52 -12.03
CA GLY A 157 -8.58 7.86 -13.14
C GLY A 157 -7.64 6.73 -12.74
N PHE A 158 -7.40 6.52 -11.43
CA PHE A 158 -6.47 5.49 -10.97
C PHE A 158 -7.11 4.13 -10.69
N SER A 159 -8.40 4.02 -10.79
CA SER A 159 -9.07 2.71 -10.70
C SER A 159 -8.71 1.86 -11.93
N GLY A 160 -8.02 0.73 -11.70
CA GLY A 160 -7.51 -0.11 -12.79
C GLY A 160 -6.27 0.44 -13.52
N LEU A 161 -5.52 1.35 -12.87
CA LEU A 161 -4.35 2.00 -13.47
C LEU A 161 -3.25 1.00 -13.90
N SER A 162 -3.00 0.00 -13.08
CA SER A 162 -2.03 -1.08 -13.31
C SER A 162 -2.29 -2.21 -12.30
N ASP A 163 -1.94 -3.45 -12.68
CA ASP A 163 -1.99 -4.62 -11.78
C ASP A 163 -0.97 -4.52 -10.62
N TYR A 164 -0.05 -3.57 -10.72
CA TYR A 164 0.97 -3.28 -9.70
C TYR A 164 0.71 -1.99 -8.92
N PHE A 165 -0.43 -1.30 -9.17
CA PHE A 165 -0.82 -0.10 -8.43
C PHE A 165 -1.96 -0.40 -7.46
N PHE A 166 -1.74 -0.08 -6.20
CA PHE A 166 -2.71 -0.22 -5.12
C PHE A 166 -2.88 1.09 -4.36
N ARG A 167 -4.02 1.26 -3.69
CA ARG A 167 -4.25 2.40 -2.78
C ARG A 167 -5.11 1.99 -1.60
N THR A 168 -4.91 2.66 -0.46
CA THR A 168 -5.69 2.44 0.77
C THR A 168 -6.82 3.44 0.94
N VAL A 169 -6.87 4.49 0.13
CA VAL A 169 -7.89 5.54 0.17
C VAL A 169 -9.02 5.28 -0.82
N ALA A 170 -10.22 5.79 -0.50
CA ALA A 170 -11.33 5.77 -1.43
C ALA A 170 -11.05 6.70 -2.63
N PRO A 171 -11.53 6.36 -3.85
CA PRO A 171 -11.39 7.22 -5.01
C PRO A 171 -12.27 8.48 -4.92
N ASP A 172 -11.89 9.51 -5.69
CA ASP A 172 -12.65 10.75 -5.81
C ASP A 172 -14.09 10.52 -6.28
N THR A 173 -14.36 9.43 -6.99
CA THR A 173 -15.71 9.02 -7.36
C THR A 173 -16.63 8.82 -6.16
N VAL A 174 -16.09 8.39 -5.01
CA VAL A 174 -16.86 8.24 -3.77
C VAL A 174 -16.95 9.59 -3.04
N GLN A 175 -15.81 10.25 -2.84
CA GLN A 175 -15.76 11.53 -2.12
C GLN A 175 -16.57 12.62 -2.85
N GLY A 176 -16.37 12.76 -4.15
CA GLY A 176 -17.06 13.77 -4.97
C GLY A 176 -18.55 13.52 -5.05
N ALA A 177 -18.98 12.25 -5.17
CA ALA A 177 -20.41 11.92 -5.15
C ALA A 177 -21.07 12.27 -3.81
N VAL A 178 -20.42 11.98 -2.69
CA VAL A 178 -20.95 12.33 -1.36
C VAL A 178 -21.04 13.85 -1.20
N MET A 179 -19.99 14.58 -1.60
CA MET A 179 -19.95 16.03 -1.55
C MET A 179 -21.02 16.66 -2.45
N GLY A 180 -21.13 16.21 -3.70
CA GLY A 180 -22.12 16.72 -4.65
C GLY A 180 -23.56 16.46 -4.21
N ASN A 181 -23.85 15.27 -3.65
CA ASN A 181 -25.17 14.96 -3.10
C ASN A 181 -25.49 15.85 -1.86
N LEU A 182 -24.52 16.12 -1.00
CA LEU A 182 -24.72 17.01 0.14
C LEU A 182 -25.05 18.43 -0.34
N ILE A 183 -24.30 18.97 -1.30
CA ILE A 183 -24.57 20.28 -1.89
C ILE A 183 -25.98 20.36 -2.48
N ALA A 184 -26.41 19.34 -3.20
CA ALA A 184 -27.76 19.27 -3.76
C ALA A 184 -28.85 19.18 -2.68
N GLN A 185 -28.65 18.40 -1.62
CA GLN A 185 -29.55 18.28 -0.49
C GLN A 185 -29.71 19.59 0.32
N ASP A 186 -28.66 20.39 0.36
CA ASP A 186 -28.69 21.72 0.99
C ASP A 186 -29.46 22.76 0.16
N GLY A 187 -29.99 22.38 -1.01
CA GLY A 187 -30.80 23.23 -1.88
C GLY A 187 -30.02 24.30 -2.63
N VAL A 188 -28.73 24.10 -2.82
CA VAL A 188 -27.86 25.02 -3.59
C VAL A 188 -28.36 25.06 -5.05
N GLN A 189 -28.57 26.27 -5.59
CA GLN A 189 -29.03 26.47 -6.98
C GLN A 189 -27.89 26.86 -7.93
N LYS A 190 -26.84 27.44 -7.42
CA LYS A 190 -25.64 27.85 -8.15
C LYS A 190 -24.41 27.54 -7.35
N LEU A 191 -23.46 26.88 -7.97
CA LEU A 191 -22.21 26.46 -7.33
C LEU A 191 -21.00 27.07 -8.07
N ALA A 192 -20.09 27.68 -7.32
CA ALA A 192 -18.76 28.02 -7.80
C ALA A 192 -17.72 27.15 -7.09
N ILE A 193 -16.83 26.54 -7.83
CA ILE A 193 -15.80 25.63 -7.29
C ILE A 193 -14.42 26.19 -7.60
N ALA A 194 -13.59 26.37 -6.56
CA ALA A 194 -12.16 26.66 -6.69
C ALA A 194 -11.37 25.44 -6.24
N VAL A 195 -10.42 24.99 -7.05
CA VAL A 195 -9.58 23.82 -6.77
C VAL A 195 -8.12 24.14 -7.11
N PHE A 196 -7.20 23.39 -6.53
CA PHE A 196 -5.84 23.35 -7.07
C PHE A 196 -5.86 22.78 -8.49
N ASN A 197 -5.07 23.39 -9.38
CA ASN A 197 -4.94 22.92 -10.75
C ASN A 197 -3.95 21.76 -10.84
N ASP A 198 -4.26 20.68 -10.14
CA ASP A 198 -3.49 19.45 -10.08
C ASP A 198 -4.38 18.23 -10.35
N GLU A 199 -3.80 17.02 -10.39
CA GLU A 199 -4.53 15.79 -10.68
C GLU A 199 -5.61 15.49 -9.64
N TYR A 200 -5.38 15.80 -8.35
CA TYR A 200 -6.37 15.61 -7.30
C TYR A 200 -7.52 16.61 -7.40
N GLY A 201 -7.18 17.91 -7.42
CA GLY A 201 -8.18 18.98 -7.42
C GLY A 201 -9.10 18.91 -8.63
N THR A 202 -8.55 18.67 -9.82
CA THR A 202 -9.33 18.55 -11.06
C THR A 202 -10.18 17.29 -11.08
N SER A 203 -9.65 16.15 -10.64
CA SER A 203 -10.39 14.88 -10.54
C SER A 203 -11.59 15.01 -9.61
N LEU A 204 -11.39 15.52 -8.40
CA LEU A 204 -12.46 15.70 -7.43
C LEU A 204 -13.53 16.68 -7.92
N ARG A 205 -13.09 17.83 -8.48
CA ARG A 205 -14.00 18.82 -9.09
C ARG A 205 -14.92 18.17 -10.12
N ASP A 206 -14.37 17.40 -11.04
CA ASP A 206 -15.13 16.81 -12.15
C ASP A 206 -16.22 15.86 -11.65
N VAL A 207 -15.95 15.09 -10.60
CA VAL A 207 -16.95 14.23 -9.96
C VAL A 207 -18.01 15.04 -9.24
N VAL A 208 -17.62 16.10 -8.48
CA VAL A 208 -18.57 16.98 -7.80
C VAL A 208 -19.48 17.67 -8.82
N VAL A 209 -18.90 18.30 -9.87
CA VAL A 209 -19.65 18.98 -10.94
C VAL A 209 -20.67 18.03 -11.55
N LYS A 210 -20.22 16.85 -12.00
CA LYS A 210 -21.14 15.86 -12.57
C LYS A 210 -22.29 15.50 -11.61
N THR A 211 -21.99 15.30 -10.34
CA THR A 211 -23.00 14.88 -9.36
C THR A 211 -24.03 15.98 -9.10
N VAL A 212 -23.59 17.24 -8.99
CA VAL A 212 -24.52 18.36 -8.76
C VAL A 212 -25.32 18.72 -10.01
N GLU A 213 -24.75 18.61 -11.21
CA GLU A 213 -25.48 18.77 -12.49
C GLU A 213 -26.55 17.70 -12.67
N ASP A 214 -26.22 16.43 -12.37
CA ASP A 214 -27.19 15.31 -12.39
C ASP A 214 -28.35 15.56 -11.40
N ALA A 215 -28.13 16.34 -10.35
CA ALA A 215 -29.14 16.75 -9.36
C ALA A 215 -29.86 18.07 -9.71
N GLY A 216 -29.54 18.73 -10.82
CA GLY A 216 -30.16 19.97 -11.30
C GLY A 216 -29.59 21.27 -10.71
N VAL A 217 -28.41 21.25 -10.13
CA VAL A 217 -27.67 22.45 -9.69
C VAL A 217 -26.89 23.01 -10.88
N ASN A 218 -26.91 24.37 -11.04
CA ASN A 218 -26.19 25.06 -12.13
C ASN A 218 -24.87 25.68 -11.65
#